data_c6fff58778e31ec8bdb087e763539cf5
#
_entry.id   c6fff58778e31ec8bdb087e763539cf5
#
_cell.length_a   1.000
_cell.length_b   1.000
_cell.length_c   1.000
_cell.angle_alpha   90.00
_cell.angle_beta   90.00
_cell.angle_gamma   90.00
#
_symmetry.space_group_name_H-M   'P 1'
#
loop_
_entity.id
_entity.type
_entity.pdbx_description
1 polymer ?
#
loop_
_entity_poly.entity_id
_entity_poly.type
_entity_poly.pdbx_seq_one_letter_code
_entity_poly.pdbx_strand_id
1 'polypeptide(L)'
;MKNSKNEKPIQIIVNGRATITIMTSAENPTDLAIGRLFTEHIIETCADINSVYTDEPQISIVTNNPFEILLSRKTVLAGCGSASSFLDSGKLGKITSNLSIQDSQLQKNAKFLPVTNWYSAALFSEEGMLLSTAEDLTSQNAADRIIGWGLTHNTDFSRTYLLFSGNIVAETILKVIIAKIPLVVTNAEITSASITAANNAELSLHQIIGNRIITLSKTNRCNCDY
;
A
#
# COMPACT_ATOMS: atom_id res chain seq x y z
N MET A 1 -6.81 28.88 -7.11
CA MET A 1 -7.34 28.45 -5.80
C MET A 1 -6.75 27.07 -5.54
N LYS A 2 -5.95 26.88 -4.46
CA LYS A 2 -5.47 25.54 -4.07
C LYS A 2 -6.72 24.74 -3.63
N ASN A 3 -7.03 23.65 -4.32
CA ASN A 3 -8.05 22.71 -3.87
C ASN A 3 -7.60 22.17 -2.51
N SER A 4 -8.23 22.64 -1.44
CA SER A 4 -8.08 22.04 -0.13
C SER A 4 -8.83 20.70 -0.18
N LYS A 5 -8.11 19.57 -0.12
CA LYS A 5 -8.77 18.28 0.09
C LYS A 5 -9.34 18.27 1.50
N ASN A 6 -10.58 17.83 1.64
CA ASN A 6 -11.22 17.72 2.94
C ASN A 6 -10.71 16.44 3.65
N GLU A 7 -10.11 16.63 4.81
CA GLU A 7 -9.82 15.55 5.74
C GLU A 7 -11.12 15.10 6.41
N LYS A 8 -11.42 13.81 6.37
CA LYS A 8 -12.63 13.23 6.98
C LYS A 8 -12.32 11.90 7.67
N PRO A 9 -12.98 11.61 8.81
CA PRO A 9 -12.91 10.28 9.40
C PRO A 9 -13.78 9.31 8.61
N ILE A 10 -13.29 8.11 8.40
CA ILE A 10 -14.06 6.97 7.89
C ILE A 10 -13.98 5.85 8.90
N GLN A 11 -15.14 5.34 9.33
CA GLN A 11 -15.25 4.21 10.24
C GLN A 11 -15.50 2.93 9.44
N ILE A 12 -14.61 1.97 9.55
CA ILE A 12 -14.76 0.64 8.96
C ILE A 12 -15.44 -0.26 9.99
N ILE A 13 -16.58 -0.83 9.58
CA ILE A 13 -17.38 -1.77 10.38
C ILE A 13 -17.26 -3.14 9.72
N VAL A 14 -16.78 -4.12 10.45
CA VAL A 14 -16.64 -5.49 9.96
C VAL A 14 -17.61 -6.39 10.72
N ASN A 15 -18.51 -7.04 9.99
CA ASN A 15 -19.51 -7.96 10.56
C ASN A 15 -20.33 -7.30 11.71
N GLY A 16 -20.73 -6.04 11.52
CA GLY A 16 -21.50 -5.27 12.49
C GLY A 16 -20.70 -4.69 13.68
N ARG A 17 -19.36 -4.83 13.68
CA ARG A 17 -18.50 -4.26 14.72
C ARG A 17 -17.64 -3.14 14.15
N ALA A 18 -17.64 -1.98 14.81
CA ALA A 18 -16.71 -0.89 14.52
C ALA A 18 -15.28 -1.38 14.81
N THR A 19 -14.47 -1.48 13.76
CA THR A 19 -13.15 -2.12 13.82
C THR A 19 -12.02 -1.11 13.73
N ILE A 20 -12.08 -0.17 12.78
CA ILE A 20 -11.01 0.79 12.49
C ILE A 20 -11.64 2.14 12.16
N THR A 21 -11.02 3.23 12.64
CA THR A 21 -11.32 4.59 12.15
C THR A 21 -10.07 5.16 11.50
N ILE A 22 -10.20 5.68 10.28
CA ILE A 22 -9.11 6.21 9.48
C ILE A 22 -9.42 7.65 9.10
N MET A 23 -8.46 8.57 9.30
CA MET A 23 -8.50 9.90 8.70
C MET A 23 -8.01 9.81 7.26
N THR A 24 -8.79 10.29 6.31
CA THR A 24 -8.50 10.19 4.87
C THR A 24 -8.99 11.42 4.11
N SER A 25 -8.43 11.64 2.94
CA SER A 25 -8.93 12.59 1.93
C SER A 25 -9.61 11.89 0.74
N ALA A 26 -9.81 10.58 0.80
CA ALA A 26 -10.40 9.81 -0.27
C ALA A 26 -11.85 10.21 -0.55
N GLU A 27 -12.18 10.47 -1.83
CA GLU A 27 -13.58 10.70 -2.25
C GLU A 27 -14.37 9.40 -2.20
N ASN A 28 -13.78 8.29 -2.69
CA ASN A 28 -14.32 6.94 -2.54
C ASN A 28 -13.39 6.11 -1.64
N PRO A 29 -13.77 5.89 -0.38
CA PRO A 29 -12.90 5.19 0.56
C PRO A 29 -13.03 3.66 0.54
N THR A 30 -13.78 3.08 -0.38
CA THR A 30 -14.00 1.61 -0.46
C THR A 30 -12.68 0.86 -0.66
N ASP A 31 -11.84 1.30 -1.62
CA ASP A 31 -10.53 0.68 -1.85
C ASP A 31 -9.63 0.83 -0.63
N LEU A 32 -9.67 1.99 0.05
CA LEU A 32 -8.95 2.20 1.29
C LEU A 32 -9.36 1.17 2.36
N ALA A 33 -10.67 0.94 2.53
CA ALA A 33 -11.18 0.01 3.52
C ALA A 33 -10.77 -1.43 3.20
N ILE A 34 -10.92 -1.88 1.96
CA ILE A 34 -10.54 -3.22 1.52
C ILE A 34 -9.04 -3.45 1.68
N GLY A 35 -8.22 -2.51 1.20
CA GLY A 35 -6.76 -2.59 1.34
C GLY A 35 -6.32 -2.59 2.81
N ARG A 36 -6.96 -1.77 3.66
CA ARG A 36 -6.71 -1.77 5.09
C ARG A 36 -7.02 -3.13 5.73
N LEU A 37 -8.17 -3.73 5.43
CA LEU A 37 -8.51 -5.05 5.97
C LEU A 37 -7.52 -6.12 5.54
N PHE A 38 -7.06 -6.08 4.29
CA PHE A 38 -6.05 -7.00 3.79
C PHE A 38 -4.69 -6.80 4.48
N THR A 39 -4.20 -5.57 4.55
CA THR A 39 -2.88 -5.27 5.14
C THR A 39 -2.85 -5.43 6.66
N GLU A 40 -4.00 -5.39 7.32
CA GLU A 40 -4.16 -5.77 8.74
C GLU A 40 -4.46 -7.27 8.92
N HIS A 41 -4.43 -8.06 7.85
CA HIS A 41 -4.73 -9.48 7.84
C HIS A 41 -6.14 -9.84 8.37
N ILE A 42 -7.12 -8.96 8.23
CA ILE A 42 -8.51 -9.24 8.57
C ILE A 42 -9.17 -10.06 7.46
N ILE A 43 -8.75 -9.84 6.22
CA ILE A 43 -9.04 -10.68 5.05
C ILE A 43 -7.73 -11.13 4.41
N GLU A 44 -7.75 -12.23 3.69
CA GLU A 44 -6.60 -12.75 2.92
C GLU A 44 -6.75 -12.45 1.42
N THR A 45 -8.00 -12.43 0.94
CA THR A 45 -8.34 -12.16 -0.46
C THR A 45 -9.63 -11.36 -0.55
N CYS A 46 -9.92 -10.81 -1.73
CA CYS A 46 -11.20 -10.15 -2.00
C CYS A 46 -12.38 -11.14 -1.95
N ALA A 47 -12.14 -12.45 -2.18
CA ALA A 47 -13.17 -13.49 -2.09
C ALA A 47 -13.67 -13.70 -0.64
N ASP A 48 -12.98 -13.23 0.37
CA ASP A 48 -13.43 -13.30 1.77
C ASP A 48 -14.57 -12.30 2.05
N ILE A 49 -14.79 -11.33 1.16
CA ILE A 49 -15.80 -10.30 1.29
C ILE A 49 -17.10 -10.78 0.63
N ASN A 50 -18.17 -10.81 1.41
CA ASN A 50 -19.51 -11.10 0.92
C ASN A 50 -20.18 -9.84 0.36
N SER A 51 -20.12 -8.73 1.11
CA SER A 51 -20.73 -7.47 0.68
C SER A 51 -20.02 -6.26 1.29
N VAL A 52 -20.07 -5.15 0.56
CA VAL A 52 -19.60 -3.84 1.00
C VAL A 52 -20.74 -2.84 0.86
N TYR A 53 -21.04 -2.12 1.91
CA TYR A 53 -22.01 -1.04 1.93
C TYR A 53 -21.34 0.23 2.43
N THR A 54 -21.39 1.29 1.63
CA THR A 54 -20.81 2.59 1.93
C THR A 54 -21.91 3.61 2.21
N ASP A 55 -21.92 4.12 3.41
CA ASP A 55 -22.78 5.23 3.87
C ASP A 55 -21.91 6.15 4.73
N GLU A 56 -21.24 7.09 4.07
CA GLU A 56 -20.23 7.92 4.73
C GLU A 56 -20.81 8.66 5.95
N PRO A 57 -20.10 8.68 7.09
CA PRO A 57 -18.68 8.32 7.27
C PRO A 57 -18.41 6.83 7.58
N GLN A 58 -19.33 5.93 7.29
CA GLN A 58 -19.20 4.51 7.59
C GLN A 58 -19.05 3.65 6.34
N ILE A 59 -18.23 2.61 6.45
CA ILE A 59 -18.12 1.53 5.46
C ILE A 59 -18.34 0.22 6.20
N SER A 60 -19.44 -0.46 5.88
CA SER A 60 -19.78 -1.76 6.45
C SER A 60 -19.35 -2.86 5.50
N ILE A 61 -18.52 -3.77 5.98
CA ILE A 61 -18.02 -4.93 5.23
C ILE A 61 -18.47 -6.19 5.94
N VAL A 62 -19.16 -7.06 5.20
CA VAL A 62 -19.56 -8.39 5.67
C VAL A 62 -18.62 -9.41 5.01
N THR A 63 -18.02 -10.27 5.82
CA THR A 63 -17.15 -11.34 5.35
C THR A 63 -17.89 -12.68 5.28
N ASN A 64 -17.39 -13.61 4.46
CA ASN A 64 -18.02 -14.92 4.27
C ASN A 64 -18.00 -15.78 5.56
N ASN A 65 -16.97 -15.63 6.40
CA ASN A 65 -16.80 -16.39 7.65
C ASN A 65 -16.71 -15.44 8.86
N PRO A 66 -17.83 -14.80 9.26
CA PRO A 66 -17.80 -13.75 10.29
C PRO A 66 -17.31 -14.25 11.65
N PHE A 67 -17.50 -15.52 11.97
CA PHE A 67 -17.10 -16.08 13.26
C PHE A 67 -15.61 -16.39 13.34
N GLU A 68 -14.96 -16.85 12.27
CA GLU A 68 -13.52 -17.13 12.24
C GLU A 68 -12.70 -15.85 12.42
N ILE A 69 -13.11 -14.77 11.76
CA ILE A 69 -12.44 -13.47 11.87
C ILE A 69 -12.54 -12.92 13.30
N LEU A 70 -13.64 -13.14 13.98
CA LEU A 70 -13.85 -12.70 15.37
C LEU A 70 -13.04 -13.49 16.39
N LEU A 71 -12.76 -14.77 16.13
CA LEU A 71 -12.04 -15.67 17.04
C LEU A 71 -10.53 -15.64 16.84
N SER A 72 -10.06 -15.37 15.62
CA SER A 72 -8.64 -15.48 15.28
C SER A 72 -7.81 -14.24 15.62
N ARG A 73 -8.42 -13.09 16.00
CA ARG A 73 -7.68 -11.84 16.15
C ARG A 73 -8.04 -11.04 17.38
N LYS A 74 -6.99 -10.74 18.14
CA LYS A 74 -7.00 -9.71 19.17
C LYS A 74 -7.40 -8.40 18.53
N THR A 75 -8.39 -7.73 19.11
CA THR A 75 -8.89 -6.40 18.73
C THR A 75 -7.75 -5.49 18.30
N VAL A 76 -7.75 -5.04 17.06
CA VAL A 76 -6.90 -3.94 16.62
C VAL A 76 -7.42 -2.71 17.34
N LEU A 77 -6.76 -2.32 18.42
CA LEU A 77 -7.09 -1.09 19.15
C LEU A 77 -6.83 0.08 18.20
N ALA A 78 -7.88 0.87 17.95
CA ALA A 78 -7.78 2.15 17.27
C ALA A 78 -6.88 3.08 18.09
N GLY A 79 -5.64 3.13 17.73
CA GLY A 79 -4.60 3.98 18.32
C GLY A 79 -3.48 4.13 17.30
N CYS A 80 -2.60 5.10 17.47
CA CYS A 80 -1.54 5.51 16.54
C CYS A 80 -0.51 4.43 16.14
N GLY A 81 -0.92 3.19 15.99
CA GLY A 81 -0.13 2.05 15.51
C GLY A 81 -1.08 1.00 14.96
N SER A 82 -0.97 0.70 13.68
CA SER A 82 -1.66 -0.44 13.07
C SER A 82 -1.06 -1.76 13.58
N ALA A 83 -1.78 -2.88 13.47
CA ALA A 83 -1.21 -4.20 13.79
C ALA A 83 0.05 -4.48 12.95
N SER A 84 0.12 -3.93 11.73
CA SER A 84 1.29 -3.99 10.86
C SER A 84 2.52 -3.28 11.45
N SER A 85 2.35 -2.22 12.26
CA SER A 85 3.48 -1.52 12.90
C SER A 85 4.20 -2.35 13.97
N PHE A 86 3.56 -3.40 14.47
CA PHE A 86 4.16 -4.36 15.44
C PHE A 86 4.58 -5.68 14.80
N LEU A 87 4.39 -5.83 13.48
CA LEU A 87 4.87 -7.02 12.78
C LEU A 87 6.40 -6.97 12.70
N ASP A 88 7.03 -8.00 13.24
CA ASP A 88 8.43 -8.26 12.98
C ASP A 88 8.59 -8.56 11.48
N SER A 89 9.25 -7.66 10.75
CA SER A 89 9.50 -7.83 9.32
C SER A 89 10.21 -9.15 8.99
N GLY A 90 10.90 -9.75 9.94
CA GLY A 90 11.52 -11.07 9.81
C GLY A 90 10.52 -12.21 9.73
N LYS A 91 9.26 -12.01 10.15
CA LYS A 91 8.17 -13.01 10.08
C LYS A 91 7.33 -12.89 8.82
N LEU A 92 7.45 -11.77 8.09
CA LEU A 92 6.83 -11.62 6.78
C LEU A 92 7.64 -12.45 5.77
N GLY A 93 6.97 -13.33 5.03
CA GLY A 93 7.63 -14.16 4.03
C GLY A 93 8.33 -13.31 2.96
N LYS A 94 9.39 -13.85 2.39
CA LYS A 94 10.15 -13.21 1.30
C LYS A 94 9.29 -13.02 0.05
N ILE A 95 9.56 -11.95 -0.68
CA ILE A 95 8.94 -11.68 -1.98
C ILE A 95 9.71 -12.43 -3.06
N THR A 96 9.05 -13.41 -3.66
CA THR A 96 9.58 -14.14 -4.82
C THR A 96 8.96 -13.58 -6.08
N SER A 97 9.76 -12.98 -6.95
CA SER A 97 9.31 -12.44 -8.25
C SER A 97 10.48 -12.35 -9.21
N ASN A 98 10.21 -12.63 -10.47
CA ASN A 98 11.15 -12.46 -11.60
C ASN A 98 11.03 -11.06 -12.24
N LEU A 99 10.32 -10.14 -11.61
CA LEU A 99 10.17 -8.77 -12.10
C LEU A 99 11.54 -8.13 -12.29
N SER A 100 11.74 -7.52 -13.45
CA SER A 100 12.94 -6.74 -13.78
C SER A 100 12.53 -5.57 -14.66
N ILE A 101 12.76 -4.35 -14.16
CA ILE A 101 12.31 -3.12 -14.82
C ILE A 101 13.53 -2.29 -15.24
N GLN A 102 13.48 -1.73 -16.45
CA GLN A 102 14.53 -0.85 -16.96
C GLN A 102 14.50 0.50 -16.23
N ASP A 103 15.66 1.05 -15.93
CA ASP A 103 15.83 2.36 -15.30
C ASP A 103 15.09 3.46 -16.07
N SER A 104 15.23 3.49 -17.39
CA SER A 104 14.54 4.43 -18.26
C SER A 104 13.02 4.38 -18.15
N GLN A 105 12.45 3.20 -17.91
CA GLN A 105 11.01 3.02 -17.68
C GLN A 105 10.59 3.59 -16.33
N LEU A 106 11.35 3.34 -15.27
CA LEU A 106 11.08 3.90 -13.95
C LEU A 106 11.14 5.43 -13.96
N GLN A 107 12.16 6.01 -14.62
CA GLN A 107 12.29 7.47 -14.77
C GLN A 107 11.13 8.07 -15.59
N LYS A 108 10.72 7.42 -16.67
CA LYS A 108 9.56 7.83 -17.47
C LYS A 108 8.31 7.83 -16.62
N ASN A 109 8.09 6.78 -15.84
CA ASN A 109 6.88 6.59 -15.05
C ASN A 109 6.85 7.47 -13.79
N ALA A 110 8.00 7.87 -13.25
CA ALA A 110 8.09 8.84 -12.17
C ALA A 110 7.42 10.19 -12.49
N LYS A 111 7.31 10.54 -13.77
CA LYS A 111 6.62 11.76 -14.22
C LYS A 111 5.10 11.72 -14.01
N PHE A 112 4.52 10.55 -13.80
CA PHE A 112 3.10 10.38 -13.49
C PHE A 112 2.78 10.60 -12.01
N LEU A 113 3.80 10.69 -11.14
CA LEU A 113 3.57 11.05 -9.75
C LEU A 113 3.16 12.52 -9.67
N PRO A 114 2.00 12.82 -9.10
CA PRO A 114 1.58 14.20 -8.95
C PRO A 114 2.53 14.94 -7.99
N VAL A 115 2.91 16.15 -8.37
CA VAL A 115 3.64 17.07 -7.48
C VAL A 115 2.61 17.74 -6.59
N THR A 116 2.27 17.10 -5.50
CA THR A 116 1.29 17.59 -4.52
C THR A 116 1.89 17.68 -3.13
N ASN A 117 1.19 18.35 -2.22
CA ASN A 117 1.55 18.38 -0.79
C ASN A 117 1.06 17.11 -0.05
N TRP A 118 0.48 16.14 -0.78
CA TRP A 118 -0.10 14.91 -0.27
C TRP A 118 0.79 13.72 -0.62
N TYR A 119 0.55 12.60 0.05
CA TYR A 119 1.21 11.34 -0.28
C TYR A 119 0.51 10.70 -1.47
N SER A 120 1.27 10.37 -2.49
CA SER A 120 0.74 9.76 -3.71
C SER A 120 1.41 8.42 -3.97
N ALA A 121 0.63 7.47 -4.47
CA ALA A 121 1.10 6.19 -4.95
C ALA A 121 0.57 5.94 -6.36
N ALA A 122 1.38 5.30 -7.20
CA ALA A 122 1.01 4.88 -8.54
C ALA A 122 1.46 3.44 -8.78
N LEU A 123 0.53 2.57 -9.19
CA LEU A 123 0.77 1.17 -9.50
C LEU A 123 0.95 1.02 -11.01
N PHE A 124 1.99 0.32 -11.39
CA PHE A 124 2.30 0.02 -12.80
C PHE A 124 2.42 -1.48 -13.02
N SER A 125 2.04 -1.94 -14.22
CA SER A 125 2.36 -3.29 -14.66
C SER A 125 3.85 -3.42 -14.98
N GLU A 126 4.35 -4.65 -15.16
CA GLU A 126 5.74 -4.91 -15.57
C GLU A 126 6.09 -4.27 -16.93
N GLU A 127 5.11 -4.09 -17.82
CA GLU A 127 5.28 -3.42 -19.11
C GLU A 127 5.29 -1.87 -18.96
N GLY A 128 5.07 -1.34 -17.77
CA GLY A 128 5.07 0.09 -17.49
C GLY A 128 3.75 0.80 -17.76
N MET A 129 2.65 0.07 -17.89
CA MET A 129 1.32 0.67 -17.97
C MET A 129 0.87 1.13 -16.59
N LEU A 130 0.34 2.34 -16.49
CA LEU A 130 -0.29 2.84 -15.28
C LEU A 130 -1.61 2.10 -15.05
N LEU A 131 -1.71 1.38 -13.93
CA LEU A 131 -2.90 0.64 -13.54
C LEU A 131 -3.82 1.46 -12.64
N SER A 132 -3.25 2.09 -11.61
CA SER A 132 -4.01 2.88 -10.64
C SER A 132 -3.15 3.96 -9.98
N THR A 133 -3.80 5.02 -9.50
CA THR A 133 -3.19 6.06 -8.68
C THR A 133 -4.02 6.34 -7.43
N ALA A 134 -3.36 6.70 -6.34
CA ALA A 134 -4.01 7.14 -5.12
C ALA A 134 -3.27 8.32 -4.50
N GLU A 135 -4.01 9.26 -3.95
CA GLU A 135 -3.48 10.35 -3.12
C GLU A 135 -4.23 10.38 -1.80
N ASP A 136 -3.50 10.46 -0.69
CA ASP A 136 -4.12 10.53 0.63
C ASP A 136 -3.27 11.35 1.62
N LEU A 137 -3.76 11.49 2.86
CA LEU A 137 -3.11 12.21 3.96
C LEU A 137 -1.80 11.55 4.41
N THR A 138 -1.66 10.24 4.19
CA THR A 138 -0.50 9.45 4.59
C THR A 138 -0.09 8.47 3.49
N SER A 139 1.20 8.09 3.47
CA SER A 139 1.69 7.06 2.55
C SER A 139 1.06 5.68 2.80
N GLN A 140 0.68 5.40 4.07
CA GLN A 140 -0.02 4.17 4.44
C GLN A 140 -1.40 4.09 3.79
N ASN A 141 -2.17 5.18 3.85
CA ASN A 141 -3.49 5.24 3.22
C ASN A 141 -3.38 5.13 1.70
N ALA A 142 -2.41 5.83 1.09
CA ALA A 142 -2.17 5.73 -0.36
C ALA A 142 -1.82 4.28 -0.77
N ALA A 143 -1.00 3.58 0.03
CA ALA A 143 -0.68 2.17 -0.18
C ALA A 143 -1.94 1.28 -0.06
N ASP A 144 -2.71 1.45 1.02
CA ASP A 144 -3.94 0.67 1.23
C ASP A 144 -4.93 0.86 0.07
N ARG A 145 -5.11 2.10 -0.42
CA ARG A 145 -5.98 2.38 -1.57
C ARG A 145 -5.54 1.66 -2.83
N ILE A 146 -4.24 1.69 -3.14
CA ILE A 146 -3.69 0.97 -4.30
C ILE A 146 -3.86 -0.54 -4.15
N ILE A 147 -3.58 -1.07 -2.97
CA ILE A 147 -3.71 -2.50 -2.69
C ILE A 147 -5.18 -2.93 -2.78
N GLY A 148 -6.10 -2.17 -2.18
CA GLY A 148 -7.52 -2.45 -2.26
C GLY A 148 -8.05 -2.41 -3.69
N TRP A 149 -7.64 -1.40 -4.47
CA TRP A 149 -7.95 -1.35 -5.90
C TRP A 149 -7.43 -2.60 -6.63
N GLY A 150 -6.18 -2.98 -6.41
CA GLY A 150 -5.59 -4.15 -7.04
C GLY A 150 -6.32 -5.45 -6.69
N LEU A 151 -6.73 -5.62 -5.43
CA LEU A 151 -7.50 -6.79 -4.99
C LEU A 151 -8.86 -6.87 -5.70
N THR A 152 -9.58 -5.75 -5.83
CA THR A 152 -10.90 -5.70 -6.49
C THR A 152 -10.81 -5.89 -8.00
N HIS A 153 -9.64 -5.63 -8.61
CA HIS A 153 -9.36 -5.81 -10.03
C HIS A 153 -8.58 -7.10 -10.35
N ASN A 154 -8.43 -8.01 -9.38
CA ASN A 154 -7.70 -9.28 -9.54
C ASN A 154 -6.27 -9.09 -10.08
N THR A 155 -5.57 -8.04 -9.62
CA THR A 155 -4.22 -7.71 -10.06
C THR A 155 -3.22 -8.74 -9.54
N ASP A 156 -2.39 -9.27 -10.41
CA ASP A 156 -1.21 -10.05 -10.01
C ASP A 156 -0.11 -9.10 -9.53
N PHE A 157 -0.06 -8.86 -8.23
CA PHE A 157 0.91 -7.97 -7.62
C PHE A 157 2.37 -8.38 -7.86
N SER A 158 2.65 -9.67 -8.10
CA SER A 158 4.02 -10.15 -8.34
C SER A 158 4.63 -9.62 -9.65
N ARG A 159 3.77 -9.11 -10.54
CA ARG A 159 4.12 -8.51 -11.85
C ARG A 159 3.88 -7.02 -11.90
N THR A 160 3.91 -6.35 -10.75
CA THR A 160 3.69 -4.90 -10.65
C THR A 160 4.80 -4.22 -9.86
N TYR A 161 4.83 -2.90 -9.95
CA TYR A 161 5.69 -2.07 -9.10
C TYR A 161 4.98 -0.78 -8.69
N LEU A 162 5.40 -0.24 -7.55
CA LEU A 162 4.86 1.00 -6.99
C LEU A 162 5.85 2.15 -7.08
N LEU A 163 5.34 3.30 -7.50
CA LEU A 163 6.00 4.58 -7.34
C LEU A 163 5.29 5.38 -6.25
N PHE A 164 6.06 5.95 -5.32
CA PHE A 164 5.54 6.84 -4.27
C PHE A 164 6.09 8.25 -4.40
N SER A 165 5.25 9.23 -4.09
CA SER A 165 5.64 10.62 -3.80
C SER A 165 5.35 10.93 -2.35
N GLY A 166 6.33 11.51 -1.65
CA GLY A 166 6.27 11.73 -0.20
C GLY A 166 7.02 10.67 0.60
N ASN A 167 7.33 11.00 1.85
CA ASN A 167 8.16 10.17 2.72
C ASN A 167 7.56 8.79 2.98
N ILE A 168 8.39 7.75 2.87
CA ILE A 168 8.00 6.38 3.13
C ILE A 168 8.51 5.94 4.50
N VAL A 169 7.58 5.53 5.35
CA VAL A 169 7.86 4.94 6.67
C VAL A 169 7.78 3.42 6.62
N ALA A 170 8.35 2.75 7.62
CA ALA A 170 8.40 1.29 7.68
C ALA A 170 7.02 0.63 7.54
N GLU A 171 5.98 1.21 8.14
CA GLU A 171 4.61 0.70 8.03
C GLU A 171 4.12 0.64 6.57
N THR A 172 4.42 1.67 5.76
CA THR A 172 4.08 1.66 4.33
C THR A 172 4.78 0.51 3.61
N ILE A 173 6.06 0.28 3.90
CA ILE A 173 6.83 -0.82 3.32
C ILE A 173 6.27 -2.18 3.75
N LEU A 174 5.86 -2.33 5.02
CA LEU A 174 5.25 -3.57 5.49
C LEU A 174 3.95 -3.90 4.73
N LYS A 175 3.11 -2.90 4.43
CA LYS A 175 1.90 -3.09 3.62
C LYS A 175 2.22 -3.58 2.20
N VAL A 176 3.22 -3.00 1.57
CA VAL A 176 3.69 -3.41 0.24
C VAL A 176 4.24 -4.85 0.27
N ILE A 177 4.98 -5.22 1.33
CA ILE A 177 5.48 -6.59 1.53
C ILE A 177 4.32 -7.59 1.69
N ILE A 178 3.29 -7.24 2.47
CA ILE A 178 2.09 -8.06 2.64
C ILE A 178 1.39 -8.30 1.30
N ALA A 179 1.30 -7.27 0.46
CA ALA A 179 0.73 -7.39 -0.88
C ALA A 179 1.65 -8.12 -1.89
N LYS A 180 2.89 -8.47 -1.50
CA LYS A 180 3.88 -9.14 -2.37
C LYS A 180 4.26 -8.33 -3.61
N ILE A 181 4.19 -7.01 -3.55
CA ILE A 181 4.66 -6.14 -4.63
C ILE A 181 6.19 -6.10 -4.59
N PRO A 182 6.90 -6.50 -5.66
CA PRO A 182 8.33 -6.79 -5.59
C PRO A 182 9.26 -5.58 -5.69
N LEU A 183 8.76 -4.43 -6.17
CA LEU A 183 9.58 -3.26 -6.40
C LEU A 183 8.86 -1.97 -5.99
N VAL A 184 9.57 -1.12 -5.27
CA VAL A 184 9.12 0.23 -4.85
C VAL A 184 10.16 1.27 -5.24
N VAL A 185 9.69 2.37 -5.77
CA VAL A 185 10.49 3.56 -6.08
C VAL A 185 9.87 4.78 -5.42
N THR A 186 10.66 5.68 -4.86
CA THR A 186 10.19 6.96 -4.34
C THR A 186 11.13 8.11 -4.74
N ASN A 187 10.58 9.32 -4.79
CA ASN A 187 11.36 10.55 -4.97
C ASN A 187 11.64 11.27 -3.64
N ALA A 188 11.25 10.69 -2.51
CA ALA A 188 11.36 11.30 -1.20
C ALA A 188 12.28 10.50 -0.26
N GLU A 189 12.45 10.99 0.97
CA GLU A 189 13.24 10.34 1.99
C GLU A 189 12.61 9.03 2.47
N ILE A 190 13.48 8.09 2.82
CA ILE A 190 13.14 6.75 3.30
C ILE A 190 13.80 6.54 4.66
N THR A 191 13.07 6.00 5.62
CA THR A 191 13.63 5.72 6.95
C THR A 191 14.53 4.46 6.92
N SER A 192 15.50 4.39 7.82
CA SER A 192 16.37 3.21 8.00
C SER A 192 15.57 1.95 8.32
N ALA A 193 14.47 2.09 9.06
CA ALA A 193 13.55 0.99 9.37
C ALA A 193 12.86 0.45 8.10
N SER A 194 12.50 1.34 7.15
CA SER A 194 11.96 0.95 5.84
C SER A 194 12.97 0.12 5.03
N ILE A 195 14.23 0.54 5.00
CA ILE A 195 15.31 -0.19 4.31
C ILE A 195 15.54 -1.56 4.95
N THR A 196 15.53 -1.62 6.29
CA THR A 196 15.65 -2.90 7.01
C THR A 196 14.51 -3.84 6.68
N ALA A 197 13.26 -3.37 6.69
CA ALA A 197 12.09 -4.17 6.34
C ALA A 197 12.16 -4.67 4.89
N ALA A 198 12.55 -3.82 3.94
CA ALA A 198 12.74 -4.18 2.54
C ALA A 198 13.80 -5.29 2.37
N ASN A 199 14.94 -5.16 3.07
CA ASN A 199 16.00 -6.17 3.02
C ASN A 199 15.56 -7.54 3.57
N ASN A 200 14.81 -7.55 4.68
CA ASN A 200 14.33 -8.79 5.31
C ASN A 200 13.35 -9.55 4.41
N ALA A 201 12.54 -8.83 3.66
CA ALA A 201 11.53 -9.39 2.77
C ALA A 201 11.97 -9.56 1.31
N GLU A 202 13.21 -9.21 0.96
CA GLU A 202 13.71 -9.21 -0.42
C GLU A 202 12.90 -8.29 -1.35
N LEU A 203 12.39 -7.17 -0.82
CA LEU A 203 11.78 -6.10 -1.60
C LEU A 203 12.88 -5.26 -2.27
N SER A 204 12.73 -5.00 -3.57
CA SER A 204 13.60 -4.05 -4.28
C SER A 204 13.15 -2.61 -4.00
N LEU A 205 13.96 -1.83 -3.31
CA LEU A 205 13.66 -0.48 -2.87
C LEU A 205 14.64 0.52 -3.47
N HIS A 206 14.10 1.53 -4.16
CA HIS A 206 14.86 2.51 -4.90
C HIS A 206 14.44 3.93 -4.57
N GLN A 207 15.38 4.86 -4.71
CA GLN A 207 15.14 6.30 -4.61
C GLN A 207 15.57 7.01 -5.90
N ILE A 208 14.71 7.91 -6.40
CA ILE A 208 15.04 8.80 -7.51
C ILE A 208 15.58 10.10 -6.94
N ILE A 209 16.80 10.46 -7.33
CA ILE A 209 17.45 11.73 -7.00
C ILE A 209 17.85 12.42 -8.31
N GLY A 210 17.10 13.44 -8.70
CA GLY A 210 17.25 14.06 -10.02
C GLY A 210 16.96 13.04 -11.14
N ASN A 211 17.95 12.76 -11.97
CA ASN A 211 17.85 11.77 -13.05
C ASN A 211 18.52 10.42 -12.72
N ARG A 212 18.81 10.16 -11.45
CA ARG A 212 19.47 8.91 -11.03
C ARG A 212 18.53 8.08 -10.16
N ILE A 213 18.58 6.77 -10.35
CA ILE A 213 17.94 5.80 -9.48
C ILE A 213 19.02 5.18 -8.59
N ILE A 214 18.79 5.22 -7.29
CA ILE A 214 19.71 4.67 -6.29
C ILE A 214 19.03 3.47 -5.66
N THR A 215 19.66 2.31 -5.73
CA THR A 215 19.21 1.10 -5.04
C THR A 215 19.55 1.19 -3.55
N LEU A 216 18.55 1.08 -2.69
CA LEU A 216 18.69 1.18 -1.23
C LEU A 216 18.62 -0.19 -0.54
N SER A 217 17.97 -1.19 -1.14
CA SER A 217 17.90 -2.55 -0.62
C SER A 217 18.98 -3.44 -1.23
N LYS A 218 19.22 -4.60 -0.61
CA LYS A 218 20.15 -5.63 -1.13
C LYS A 218 19.62 -6.29 -2.40
N THR A 219 18.29 -6.41 -2.53
CA THR A 219 17.64 -6.96 -3.72
C THR A 219 17.51 -5.88 -4.77
N ASN A 220 17.95 -6.16 -5.98
CA ASN A 220 17.84 -5.25 -7.11
C ASN A 220 17.01 -5.89 -8.23
N ARG A 221 15.87 -5.30 -8.55
CA ARG A 221 15.00 -5.65 -9.69
C ARG A 221 14.93 -4.53 -10.71
N CYS A 222 15.87 -3.59 -10.63
CA CYS A 222 16.05 -2.53 -11.60
C CYS A 222 17.30 -2.81 -12.41
N ASN A 223 17.18 -2.87 -13.73
CA ASN A 223 18.32 -2.92 -14.63
C ASN A 223 18.84 -1.48 -14.83
N CYS A 224 19.60 -0.99 -13.87
CA CYS A 224 20.27 0.28 -13.98
C CYS A 224 21.50 0.10 -14.87
N ASP A 225 21.53 0.80 -16.01
CA ASP A 225 22.74 0.95 -16.78
C ASP A 225 23.71 1.83 -15.95
N TYR A 226 24.83 1.26 -15.54
CA TYR A 226 25.91 1.94 -14.80
C TYR A 226 26.74 2.81 -15.75
#